data_ec76b5db36d6564acc6e436aca17036b
#
_entry.id   ec76b5db36d6564acc6e436aca17036b
#
_cell.length_a   1.000
_cell.length_b   1.000
_cell.length_c   1.000
_cell.angle_alpha   90.00
_cell.angle_beta   90.00
_cell.angle_gamma   90.00
#
_symmetry.space_group_name_H-M   'P 1'
#
loop_
_entity.id
_entity.type
_entity.pdbx_description
1 polymer ?
#
loop_
_entity_poly.entity_id
_entity_poly.type
_entity_poly.pdbx_seq_one_letter_code
_entity_poly.pdbx_strand_id
1 'polypeptide(L)'
;MRVPKIFWNYFSLFFAAVISVQVATVIVDFIEKTSRDQVKKELLTGGVNWANVETVGLQVFLIGNAPNEAGRFNAISLAGNAVDAERLIDQMNIIDNSNIKSPNLKLEILKNGNDISVYGIVPERFNKPAFLSSLQRQSGSSGSVREFIEHSSNKGNQNWDRSIRFSLSVLDKVKLARLEIIPTMVQGEVVAESLEQKNLLIKQLAEDIPKDLKQRINVKSPRPLITPFSFRATKGK
;
A
#
# COMPACT_ATOMS: atom_id res chain seq x y z
N MET A 1 -17.46 -35.01 -78.09
CA MET A 1 -17.19 -33.57 -77.82
C MET A 1 -15.72 -33.41 -77.38
N ARG A 2 -14.88 -32.75 -78.17
CA ARG A 2 -13.48 -32.47 -77.81
C ARG A 2 -13.46 -31.19 -77.03
N VAL A 3 -13.14 -31.24 -75.70
CA VAL A 3 -13.01 -30.08 -74.87
C VAL A 3 -11.79 -29.26 -75.34
N PRO A 4 -11.92 -27.98 -75.64
CA PRO A 4 -10.82 -27.17 -76.16
C PRO A 4 -9.67 -27.10 -75.13
N LYS A 5 -8.42 -27.14 -75.66
CA LYS A 5 -7.19 -27.06 -74.77
C LYS A 5 -7.18 -25.87 -73.81
N ILE A 6 -7.83 -24.81 -74.22
CA ILE A 6 -7.99 -23.59 -73.37
C ILE A 6 -8.80 -23.90 -72.12
N PHE A 7 -9.80 -24.77 -72.12
CA PHE A 7 -10.58 -25.18 -70.96
C PHE A 7 -9.69 -25.85 -69.86
N TRP A 8 -8.77 -26.71 -70.31
CA TRP A 8 -7.84 -27.39 -69.40
C TRP A 8 -6.88 -26.41 -68.68
N ASN A 9 -6.46 -25.35 -69.38
CA ASN A 9 -5.59 -24.31 -68.75
C ASN A 9 -6.35 -23.55 -67.68
N TYR A 10 -7.58 -23.12 -67.91
CA TYR A 10 -8.41 -22.44 -66.91
C TYR A 10 -8.78 -23.39 -65.76
N PHE A 11 -9.07 -24.61 -66.03
CA PHE A 11 -9.36 -25.63 -65.03
C PHE A 11 -8.17 -25.91 -64.11
N SER A 12 -6.98 -26.06 -64.69
CA SER A 12 -5.76 -26.25 -63.87
C SER A 12 -5.44 -25.04 -63.02
N LEU A 13 -5.62 -23.83 -63.54
CA LEU A 13 -5.41 -22.58 -62.81
C LEU A 13 -6.42 -22.42 -61.65
N PHE A 14 -7.70 -22.73 -61.92
CA PHE A 14 -8.74 -22.74 -60.87
C PHE A 14 -8.42 -23.76 -59.78
N PHE A 15 -8.02 -24.96 -60.16
CA PHE A 15 -7.68 -26.02 -59.22
C PHE A 15 -6.42 -25.68 -58.41
N ALA A 16 -5.41 -25.06 -59.01
CA ALA A 16 -4.24 -24.55 -58.32
C ALA A 16 -4.59 -23.46 -57.33
N ALA A 17 -5.48 -22.54 -57.67
CA ALA A 17 -5.97 -21.49 -56.76
C ALA A 17 -6.72 -22.09 -55.54
N VAL A 18 -7.59 -23.08 -55.76
CA VAL A 18 -8.30 -23.78 -54.68
C VAL A 18 -7.34 -24.50 -53.75
N ILE A 19 -6.36 -25.22 -54.29
CA ILE A 19 -5.30 -25.86 -53.48
C ILE A 19 -4.50 -24.85 -52.71
N SER A 20 -4.10 -23.73 -53.31
CA SER A 20 -3.35 -22.68 -52.65
C SER A 20 -4.08 -22.10 -51.43
N VAL A 21 -5.40 -21.87 -51.53
CA VAL A 21 -6.23 -21.42 -50.41
C VAL A 21 -6.27 -22.49 -49.30
N GLN A 22 -6.45 -23.75 -49.63
CA GLN A 22 -6.48 -24.84 -48.64
C GLN A 22 -5.12 -24.98 -47.92
N VAL A 23 -4.03 -24.89 -48.62
CA VAL A 23 -2.69 -24.94 -48.03
C VAL A 23 -2.45 -23.74 -47.13
N ALA A 24 -2.88 -22.53 -47.53
CA ALA A 24 -2.78 -21.33 -46.72
C ALA A 24 -3.53 -21.43 -45.39
N THR A 25 -4.76 -21.96 -45.39
CA THR A 25 -5.55 -22.15 -44.16
C THR A 25 -4.87 -23.12 -43.19
N VAL A 26 -4.36 -24.25 -43.69
CA VAL A 26 -3.63 -25.24 -42.86
C VAL A 26 -2.36 -24.64 -42.23
N ILE A 27 -1.62 -23.82 -42.99
CA ILE A 27 -0.42 -23.15 -42.49
C ILE A 27 -0.79 -22.13 -41.40
N VAL A 28 -1.85 -21.34 -41.58
CA VAL A 28 -2.33 -20.39 -40.59
C VAL A 28 -2.71 -21.09 -39.29
N ASP A 29 -3.53 -22.13 -39.36
CA ASP A 29 -3.95 -22.92 -38.19
C ASP A 29 -2.75 -23.52 -37.44
N PHE A 30 -1.74 -23.99 -38.18
CA PHE A 30 -0.52 -24.52 -37.58
C PHE A 30 0.27 -23.43 -36.84
N ILE A 31 0.44 -22.24 -37.45
CA ILE A 31 1.15 -21.10 -36.81
C ILE A 31 0.38 -20.62 -35.57
N GLU A 32 -0.94 -20.48 -35.67
CA GLU A 32 -1.78 -20.08 -34.55
C GLU A 32 -1.61 -21.01 -33.34
N LYS A 33 -1.77 -22.32 -33.60
CA LYS A 33 -1.65 -23.34 -32.56
C LYS A 33 -0.25 -23.34 -31.94
N THR A 34 0.80 -23.30 -32.75
CA THR A 34 2.18 -23.32 -32.29
C THR A 34 2.50 -22.09 -31.46
N SER A 35 2.12 -20.89 -31.93
CA SER A 35 2.34 -19.63 -31.20
C SER A 35 1.60 -19.62 -29.88
N ARG A 36 0.34 -20.04 -29.85
CA ARG A 36 -0.46 -20.15 -28.63
C ARG A 36 0.17 -21.10 -27.61
N ASP A 37 0.55 -22.31 -28.05
CA ASP A 37 1.11 -23.31 -27.14
C ASP A 37 2.46 -22.89 -26.56
N GLN A 38 3.30 -22.25 -27.37
CA GLN A 38 4.59 -21.70 -26.91
C GLN A 38 4.41 -20.58 -25.87
N VAL A 39 3.58 -19.58 -26.16
CA VAL A 39 3.30 -18.49 -25.23
C VAL A 39 2.68 -19.01 -23.94
N LYS A 40 1.70 -19.92 -24.04
CA LYS A 40 1.08 -20.54 -22.87
C LYS A 40 2.08 -21.30 -22.00
N LYS A 41 3.03 -22.00 -22.63
CA LYS A 41 4.10 -22.71 -21.91
C LYS A 41 5.00 -21.73 -21.15
N GLU A 42 5.44 -20.64 -21.80
CA GLU A 42 6.27 -19.61 -21.14
C GLU A 42 5.55 -18.95 -19.97
N LEU A 43 4.26 -18.60 -20.13
CA LEU A 43 3.44 -18.04 -19.06
C LEU A 43 3.33 -18.97 -17.86
N LEU A 44 3.04 -20.26 -18.10
CA LEU A 44 2.92 -21.26 -17.03
C LEU A 44 4.26 -21.50 -16.33
N THR A 45 5.37 -21.55 -17.07
CA THR A 45 6.72 -21.69 -16.52
C THR A 45 7.11 -20.50 -15.68
N GLY A 46 6.68 -19.29 -16.06
CA GLY A 46 6.86 -18.06 -15.30
C GLY A 46 5.85 -17.84 -14.16
N GLY A 47 4.97 -18.84 -13.89
CA GLY A 47 3.98 -18.74 -12.80
C GLY A 47 2.76 -17.86 -13.11
N VAL A 48 2.57 -17.47 -14.36
CA VAL A 48 1.41 -16.67 -14.82
C VAL A 48 0.30 -17.61 -15.24
N ASN A 49 -0.60 -17.95 -14.34
CA ASN A 49 -1.74 -18.88 -14.56
C ASN A 49 -3.08 -18.16 -14.76
N TRP A 50 -3.12 -16.87 -14.60
CA TRP A 50 -4.31 -16.01 -14.70
C TRP A 50 -4.49 -15.39 -16.08
N ALA A 51 -3.48 -15.46 -16.97
CA ALA A 51 -3.54 -14.98 -18.34
C ALA A 51 -3.92 -16.12 -19.30
N ASN A 52 -4.82 -15.83 -20.22
CA ASN A 52 -5.18 -16.68 -21.33
C ASN A 52 -4.54 -16.16 -22.62
N VAL A 53 -4.29 -17.08 -23.55
CA VAL A 53 -3.68 -16.77 -24.85
C VAL A 53 -4.66 -17.15 -25.95
N GLU A 54 -5.02 -16.19 -26.78
CA GLU A 54 -5.79 -16.39 -28.02
C GLU A 54 -4.94 -15.97 -29.22
N THR A 55 -5.15 -16.63 -30.34
CA THR A 55 -4.42 -16.36 -31.58
C THR A 55 -5.40 -16.18 -32.73
N VAL A 56 -5.18 -15.13 -33.54
CA VAL A 56 -5.93 -14.87 -34.77
C VAL A 56 -4.93 -14.51 -35.86
N GLY A 57 -4.72 -15.42 -36.81
CA GLY A 57 -3.67 -15.28 -37.81
C GLY A 57 -2.28 -15.23 -37.19
N LEU A 58 -1.55 -14.15 -37.38
CA LEU A 58 -0.23 -13.94 -36.79
C LEU A 58 -0.25 -13.21 -35.46
N GLN A 59 -1.39 -12.70 -35.03
CA GLN A 59 -1.54 -11.94 -33.79
C GLN A 59 -1.79 -12.86 -32.61
N VAL A 60 -1.21 -12.52 -31.47
CA VAL A 60 -1.34 -13.21 -30.18
C VAL A 60 -1.92 -12.26 -29.16
N PHE A 61 -3.09 -12.55 -28.67
CA PHE A 61 -3.81 -11.77 -27.68
C PHE A 61 -3.57 -12.34 -26.29
N LEU A 62 -3.09 -11.50 -25.37
CA LEU A 62 -3.03 -11.83 -23.96
C LEU A 62 -4.28 -11.28 -23.27
N ILE A 63 -5.11 -12.16 -22.73
CA ILE A 63 -6.40 -11.83 -22.14
C ILE A 63 -6.41 -12.36 -20.71
N GLY A 64 -6.95 -11.59 -19.78
CA GLY A 64 -7.09 -12.02 -18.38
C GLY A 64 -7.09 -10.86 -17.41
N ASN A 65 -7.05 -11.19 -16.12
CA ASN A 65 -7.07 -10.22 -15.06
C ASN A 65 -5.73 -10.28 -14.30
N ALA A 66 -4.85 -9.33 -14.60
CA ALA A 66 -3.56 -9.21 -13.93
C ALA A 66 -3.75 -8.76 -12.48
N PRO A 67 -3.02 -9.35 -11.52
CA PRO A 67 -3.15 -8.96 -10.11
C PRO A 67 -2.66 -7.53 -9.82
N ASN A 68 -1.77 -7.00 -10.65
CA ASN A 68 -1.24 -5.64 -10.61
C ASN A 68 -0.48 -5.34 -11.91
N GLU A 69 -0.03 -4.09 -12.09
CA GLU A 69 0.76 -3.67 -13.28
C GLU A 69 2.06 -4.48 -13.44
N ALA A 70 2.77 -4.77 -12.37
CA ALA A 70 4.02 -5.55 -12.43
C ALA A 70 3.73 -6.97 -12.96
N GLY A 71 2.64 -7.61 -12.54
CA GLY A 71 2.19 -8.90 -13.06
C GLY A 71 1.85 -8.84 -14.55
N ARG A 72 1.16 -7.78 -14.99
CA ARG A 72 0.84 -7.54 -16.41
C ARG A 72 2.11 -7.41 -17.25
N PHE A 73 3.06 -6.57 -16.83
CA PHE A 73 4.35 -6.43 -17.52
C PHE A 73 5.15 -7.73 -17.55
N ASN A 74 5.14 -8.50 -16.47
CA ASN A 74 5.79 -9.81 -16.43
C ASN A 74 5.17 -10.77 -17.46
N ALA A 75 3.85 -10.82 -17.59
CA ALA A 75 3.17 -11.65 -18.58
C ALA A 75 3.54 -11.27 -20.03
N ILE A 76 3.58 -9.96 -20.34
CA ILE A 76 4.01 -9.45 -21.65
C ILE A 76 5.47 -9.84 -21.93
N SER A 77 6.36 -9.69 -20.95
CA SER A 77 7.78 -10.06 -21.09
C SER A 77 7.96 -11.54 -21.36
N LEU A 78 7.26 -12.41 -20.62
CA LEU A 78 7.30 -13.86 -20.84
C LEU A 78 6.75 -14.25 -22.21
N ALA A 79 5.65 -13.66 -22.65
CA ALA A 79 5.11 -13.89 -23.97
C ALA A 79 6.05 -13.42 -25.09
N GLY A 80 6.77 -12.32 -24.88
CA GLY A 80 7.79 -11.79 -25.80
C GLY A 80 9.02 -12.69 -25.98
N ASN A 81 9.25 -13.66 -25.08
CA ASN A 81 10.28 -14.67 -25.27
C ASN A 81 9.88 -15.77 -26.27
N ALA A 82 8.57 -15.94 -26.48
CA ALA A 82 8.04 -16.98 -27.37
C ALA A 82 7.66 -16.45 -28.76
N VAL A 83 7.26 -15.20 -28.87
CA VAL A 83 6.83 -14.56 -30.12
C VAL A 83 7.29 -13.11 -30.18
N ASP A 84 7.40 -12.58 -31.42
CA ASP A 84 7.82 -11.18 -31.61
C ASP A 84 6.82 -10.20 -30.94
N ALA A 85 7.37 -9.18 -30.29
CA ALA A 85 6.59 -8.19 -29.55
C ALA A 85 5.53 -7.46 -30.42
N GLU A 86 5.82 -7.29 -31.73
CA GLU A 86 4.88 -6.65 -32.67
C GLU A 86 3.61 -7.49 -32.92
N ARG A 87 3.69 -8.80 -32.61
CA ARG A 87 2.57 -9.72 -32.75
C ARG A 87 1.72 -9.82 -31.48
N LEU A 88 2.23 -9.30 -30.36
CA LEU A 88 1.55 -9.34 -29.07
C LEU A 88 0.57 -8.20 -28.92
N ILE A 89 -0.68 -8.53 -28.61
CA ILE A 89 -1.73 -7.55 -28.28
C ILE A 89 -2.16 -7.80 -26.84
N ASP A 90 -1.93 -6.80 -26.02
CA ASP A 90 -2.31 -6.83 -24.62
C ASP A 90 -3.77 -6.37 -24.44
N GLN A 91 -4.62 -7.30 -24.01
CA GLN A 91 -6.03 -7.09 -23.63
C GLN A 91 -6.28 -7.50 -22.18
N MET A 92 -5.23 -7.52 -21.34
CA MET A 92 -5.36 -7.84 -19.93
C MET A 92 -5.93 -6.67 -19.16
N ASN A 93 -6.91 -6.93 -18.31
CA ASN A 93 -7.37 -5.98 -17.32
C ASN A 93 -6.51 -6.11 -16.05
N ILE A 94 -6.31 -5.01 -15.34
CA ILE A 94 -5.75 -5.06 -14.00
C ILE A 94 -6.92 -5.27 -13.05
N ILE A 95 -6.85 -6.30 -12.21
CA ILE A 95 -7.72 -6.36 -11.06
C ILE A 95 -7.32 -5.13 -10.23
N ASP A 96 -8.13 -4.09 -10.30
CA ASP A 96 -8.04 -2.97 -9.37
C ASP A 96 -8.31 -3.57 -7.99
N ASN A 97 -7.26 -4.13 -7.40
CA ASN A 97 -7.23 -4.49 -6.00
C ASN A 97 -7.23 -3.16 -5.23
N SER A 98 -8.33 -2.42 -5.32
CA SER A 98 -8.71 -1.40 -4.34
C SER A 98 -8.87 -2.01 -2.93
N ASN A 99 -8.68 -3.31 -2.78
CA ASN A 99 -8.22 -4.04 -1.61
C ASN A 99 -6.67 -4.06 -1.46
N ILE A 100 -5.92 -3.12 -2.02
CA ILE A 100 -4.73 -2.64 -1.32
C ILE A 100 -5.33 -2.12 -0.02
N LYS A 101 -5.18 -2.89 1.06
CA LYS A 101 -5.52 -2.44 2.41
C LYS A 101 -4.91 -1.05 2.49
N SER A 102 -5.77 -0.04 2.39
CA SER A 102 -5.32 1.36 2.52
C SER A 102 -4.42 1.37 3.72
N PRO A 103 -3.20 1.90 3.64
CA PRO A 103 -2.23 1.77 4.70
C PRO A 103 -2.93 2.08 6.01
N ASN A 104 -2.74 1.23 7.01
CA ASN A 104 -3.45 1.36 8.27
C ASN A 104 -3.17 2.76 8.82
N LEU A 105 -4.23 3.52 9.00
CA LEU A 105 -4.14 4.85 9.59
C LEU A 105 -3.50 4.73 10.96
N LYS A 106 -2.35 5.36 11.13
CA LYS A 106 -1.56 5.32 12.35
C LYS A 106 -0.76 6.60 12.47
N LEU A 107 -0.88 7.26 13.61
CA LEU A 107 -0.10 8.44 13.94
C LEU A 107 0.62 8.21 15.26
N GLU A 108 1.89 8.49 15.31
CA GLU A 108 2.68 8.43 16.54
C GLU A 108 3.16 9.84 16.90
N ILE A 109 2.98 10.20 18.17
CA ILE A 109 3.39 11.50 18.73
C ILE A 109 4.36 11.23 19.86
N LEU A 110 5.53 11.86 19.75
CA LEU A 110 6.54 11.91 20.81
C LEU A 110 6.62 13.33 21.36
N LYS A 111 6.40 13.49 22.66
CA LYS A 111 6.60 14.75 23.36
C LYS A 111 7.74 14.61 24.35
N ASN A 112 8.72 15.49 24.27
CA ASN A 112 9.84 15.57 25.21
C ASN A 112 10.02 17.02 25.64
N GLY A 113 9.43 17.36 26.79
CA GLY A 113 9.34 18.75 27.23
C GLY A 113 8.53 19.59 26.25
N ASN A 114 9.17 20.55 25.62
CA ASN A 114 8.58 21.44 24.65
C ASN A 114 8.73 20.93 23.19
N ASP A 115 9.59 19.95 22.97
CA ASP A 115 9.77 19.38 21.63
C ASP A 115 8.76 18.28 21.34
N ILE A 116 8.12 18.37 20.17
CA ILE A 116 7.12 17.41 19.71
C ILE A 116 7.52 16.90 18.33
N SER A 117 7.54 15.56 18.19
CA SER A 117 7.74 14.92 16.89
C SER A 117 6.53 14.07 16.55
N VAL A 118 6.07 14.16 15.33
CA VAL A 118 4.90 13.43 14.83
C VAL A 118 5.23 12.75 13.52
N TYR A 119 4.87 11.48 13.41
CA TYR A 119 5.06 10.72 12.19
C TYR A 119 3.94 9.68 12.00
N GLY A 120 3.60 9.41 10.76
CA GLY A 120 2.62 8.41 10.42
C GLY A 120 1.76 8.73 9.21
N ILE A 121 0.70 7.94 9.07
CA ILE A 121 -0.24 7.99 7.94
C ILE A 121 -1.60 8.40 8.46
N VAL A 122 -2.13 9.48 7.89
CA VAL A 122 -3.42 10.07 8.26
C VAL A 122 -4.44 9.94 7.13
N PRO A 123 -5.76 10.05 7.42
CA PRO A 123 -6.78 10.06 6.40
C PRO A 123 -6.60 11.19 5.38
N GLU A 124 -7.12 11.01 4.18
CA GLU A 124 -7.13 12.03 3.11
C GLU A 124 -7.70 13.38 3.61
N ARG A 125 -8.79 13.32 4.41
CA ARG A 125 -9.49 14.52 4.91
C ARG A 125 -8.90 15.10 6.19
N PHE A 126 -7.75 14.60 6.63
CA PHE A 126 -7.13 15.10 7.87
C PHE A 126 -6.68 16.55 7.74
N ASN A 127 -7.14 17.41 8.65
CA ASN A 127 -6.75 18.82 8.69
C ASN A 127 -5.38 18.99 9.37
N LYS A 128 -4.32 18.67 8.60
CA LYS A 128 -2.92 18.77 9.04
C LYS A 128 -2.56 20.17 9.57
N PRO A 129 -2.90 21.30 8.90
CA PRO A 129 -2.58 22.63 9.41
C PRO A 129 -3.17 22.92 10.79
N ALA A 130 -4.44 22.60 11.02
CA ALA A 130 -5.09 22.81 12.31
C ALA A 130 -4.48 21.94 13.41
N PHE A 131 -4.12 20.70 13.09
CA PHE A 131 -3.44 19.79 14.01
C PHE A 131 -2.05 20.31 14.40
N LEU A 132 -1.23 20.69 13.43
CA LEU A 132 0.11 21.26 13.69
C LEU A 132 0.05 22.55 14.49
N SER A 133 -0.93 23.43 14.22
CA SER A 133 -1.16 24.63 15.02
C SER A 133 -1.49 24.30 16.48
N SER A 134 -2.20 23.20 16.74
CA SER A 134 -2.49 22.76 18.11
C SER A 134 -1.24 22.24 18.82
N LEU A 135 -0.40 21.49 18.13
CA LEU A 135 0.89 21.02 18.65
C LEU A 135 1.85 22.18 18.90
N GLN A 136 1.88 23.18 18.00
CA GLN A 136 2.73 24.37 18.19
C GLN A 136 2.34 25.16 19.43
N ARG A 137 1.06 25.28 19.73
CA ARG A 137 0.61 25.90 21.00
C ARG A 137 1.08 25.13 22.23
N GLN A 138 1.08 23.79 22.17
CA GLN A 138 1.55 22.93 23.26
C GLN A 138 3.08 22.86 23.39
N SER A 139 3.80 23.10 22.32
CA SER A 139 5.25 23.23 22.27
C SER A 139 5.72 24.58 22.88
N GLY A 140 4.87 25.59 22.84
CA GLY A 140 5.20 26.92 23.30
C GLY A 140 6.22 27.65 22.42
N SER A 141 6.73 28.79 22.89
CA SER A 141 7.66 29.63 22.12
C SER A 141 9.08 29.07 22.02
N SER A 142 9.47 28.19 22.96
CA SER A 142 10.83 27.64 23.06
C SER A 142 10.97 26.21 22.51
N GLY A 143 9.87 25.58 22.11
CA GLY A 143 9.88 24.23 21.59
C GLY A 143 9.82 24.17 20.09
N SER A 144 10.05 22.98 19.55
CA SER A 144 9.98 22.67 18.13
C SER A 144 8.94 21.58 17.81
N VAL A 145 8.26 21.72 16.68
CA VAL A 145 7.39 20.68 16.13
C VAL A 145 8.00 20.15 14.84
N ARG A 146 8.36 18.86 14.84
CA ARG A 146 8.83 18.15 13.66
C ARG A 146 7.75 17.19 13.18
N GLU A 147 7.43 17.24 11.90
CA GLU A 147 6.36 16.43 11.36
C GLU A 147 6.81 15.62 10.14
N PHE A 148 6.38 14.35 10.10
CA PHE A 148 6.57 13.41 9.00
C PHE A 148 5.22 12.70 8.79
N ILE A 149 4.23 13.45 8.28
CA ILE A 149 2.84 13.00 8.11
C ILE A 149 2.57 12.83 6.64
N GLU A 150 2.15 11.64 6.25
CA GLU A 150 1.69 11.31 4.91
C GLU A 150 0.18 11.13 4.87
N HIS A 151 -0.46 11.54 3.78
CA HIS A 151 -1.88 11.34 3.54
C HIS A 151 -2.13 10.01 2.84
N SER A 152 -3.08 9.24 3.36
CA SER A 152 -3.61 8.03 2.73
C SER A 152 -4.81 8.37 1.86
N SER A 153 -5.10 7.57 0.83
CA SER A 153 -6.37 7.61 0.09
C SER A 153 -7.58 7.17 0.93
N ASN A 154 -7.36 6.65 2.14
CA ASN A 154 -8.42 6.29 3.08
C ASN A 154 -9.09 7.56 3.63
N LYS A 155 -10.41 7.65 3.48
CA LYS A 155 -11.20 8.82 3.93
C LYS A 155 -11.24 8.98 5.45
N GLY A 156 -10.85 7.95 6.20
CA GLY A 156 -11.00 7.92 7.65
C GLY A 156 -12.46 7.82 8.11
N ASN A 157 -12.67 7.87 9.41
CA ASN A 157 -13.98 7.88 10.04
C ASN A 157 -14.03 8.91 11.19
N GLN A 158 -15.20 9.16 11.77
CA GLN A 158 -15.37 10.10 12.90
C GLN A 158 -14.54 9.71 14.14
N ASN A 159 -14.25 8.42 14.30
CA ASN A 159 -13.46 7.96 15.45
C ASN A 159 -12.02 8.46 15.38
N TRP A 160 -11.47 8.64 14.16
CA TRP A 160 -10.14 9.22 13.98
C TRP A 160 -10.03 10.62 14.61
N ASP A 161 -10.99 11.50 14.34
CA ASP A 161 -11.00 12.86 14.90
C ASP A 161 -11.15 12.86 16.42
N ARG A 162 -11.91 11.90 16.97
CA ARG A 162 -12.03 11.72 18.43
C ARG A 162 -10.72 11.25 19.04
N SER A 163 -10.05 10.28 18.40
CA SER A 163 -8.73 9.80 18.84
C SER A 163 -7.69 10.91 18.86
N ILE A 164 -7.66 11.76 17.83
CA ILE A 164 -6.76 12.92 17.76
C ILE A 164 -7.06 13.92 18.87
N ARG A 165 -8.33 14.32 19.06
CA ARG A 165 -8.70 15.28 20.13
C ARG A 165 -8.34 14.75 21.52
N PHE A 166 -8.64 13.47 21.78
CA PHE A 166 -8.27 12.83 23.04
C PHE A 166 -6.75 12.81 23.23
N SER A 167 -5.98 12.47 22.22
CA SER A 167 -4.52 12.48 22.29
C SER A 167 -3.95 13.87 22.56
N LEU A 168 -4.50 14.91 21.93
CA LEU A 168 -4.11 16.30 22.19
C LEU A 168 -4.41 16.70 23.65
N SER A 169 -5.55 16.29 24.22
CA SER A 169 -5.87 16.56 25.62
C SER A 169 -4.95 15.83 26.60
N VAL A 170 -4.48 14.64 26.25
CA VAL A 170 -3.47 13.91 27.03
C VAL A 170 -2.11 14.62 27.00
N LEU A 171 -1.67 15.04 25.81
CA LEU A 171 -0.39 15.74 25.62
C LEU A 171 -0.32 17.08 26.38
N ASP A 172 -1.45 17.76 26.50
CA ASP A 172 -1.53 19.04 27.26
C ASP A 172 -1.25 18.87 28.75
N LYS A 173 -1.48 17.67 29.30
CA LYS A 173 -1.35 17.36 30.74
C LYS A 173 0.04 16.84 31.15
N VAL A 174 0.91 16.55 30.18
CA VAL A 174 2.19 15.88 30.43
C VAL A 174 3.34 16.51 29.66
N LYS A 175 4.55 16.40 30.19
CA LYS A 175 5.79 16.86 29.54
C LYS A 175 6.47 15.75 28.73
N LEU A 176 6.25 14.50 29.10
CA LEU A 176 6.85 13.35 28.41
C LEU A 176 5.75 12.36 28.02
N ALA A 177 5.62 12.12 26.72
CA ALA A 177 4.64 11.20 26.17
C ALA A 177 5.15 10.53 24.91
N ARG A 178 4.74 9.28 24.74
CA ARG A 178 4.77 8.54 23.48
C ARG A 178 3.40 7.94 23.25
N LEU A 179 2.65 8.50 22.32
CA LEU A 179 1.30 8.08 22.00
C LEU A 179 1.23 7.53 20.57
N GLU A 180 0.60 6.41 20.43
CA GLU A 180 0.22 5.81 19.16
C GLU A 180 -1.30 5.90 18.99
N ILE A 181 -1.75 6.47 17.89
CA ILE A 181 -3.13 6.77 17.59
C ILE A 181 -3.54 5.95 16.38
N ILE A 182 -4.57 5.15 16.56
CA ILE A 182 -5.29 4.46 15.50
C ILE A 182 -6.77 4.83 15.56
N PRO A 183 -7.59 4.53 14.53
CA PRO A 183 -8.96 5.06 14.47
C PRO A 183 -9.85 4.78 15.68
N THR A 184 -9.63 3.67 16.38
CA THR A 184 -10.49 3.23 17.49
C THR A 184 -9.77 3.11 18.82
N MET A 185 -8.46 3.43 18.86
CA MET A 185 -7.67 3.24 20.07
C MET A 185 -6.52 4.26 20.13
N VAL A 186 -6.25 4.73 21.34
CA VAL A 186 -5.04 5.47 21.68
C VAL A 186 -4.26 4.65 22.69
N GLN A 187 -3.00 4.35 22.37
CA GLN A 187 -2.13 3.60 23.25
C GLN A 187 -0.76 4.27 23.41
N GLY A 188 -0.06 3.94 24.46
CA GLY A 188 1.28 4.45 24.66
C GLY A 188 1.65 4.65 26.12
N GLU A 189 2.64 5.52 26.34
CA GLU A 189 3.19 5.81 27.65
C GLU A 189 3.27 7.31 27.88
N VAL A 190 2.93 7.71 29.08
CA VAL A 190 3.11 9.08 29.56
C VAL A 190 3.83 9.06 30.90
N VAL A 191 4.62 10.09 31.20
CA VAL A 191 5.36 10.19 32.47
C VAL A 191 4.79 11.35 33.26
N ALA A 192 4.29 11.03 34.44
CA ALA A 192 3.84 12.03 35.42
C ALA A 192 5.04 12.69 36.11
N GLU A 193 4.89 13.94 36.52
CA GLU A 193 5.94 14.68 37.24
C GLU A 193 6.03 14.31 38.73
N SER A 194 4.94 13.76 39.30
CA SER A 194 4.89 13.28 40.69
C SER A 194 3.95 12.08 40.82
N LEU A 195 4.00 11.41 41.99
CA LEU A 195 3.05 10.33 42.32
C LEU A 195 1.61 10.83 42.43
N GLU A 196 1.41 12.02 42.95
CA GLU A 196 0.10 12.66 43.05
C GLU A 196 -0.47 12.95 41.67
N GLN A 197 0.33 13.56 40.79
CA GLN A 197 -0.06 13.81 39.42
C GLN A 197 -0.35 12.49 38.66
N LYS A 198 0.41 11.42 38.93
CA LYS A 198 0.13 10.10 38.33
C LYS A 198 -1.30 9.63 38.64
N ASN A 199 -1.67 9.67 39.94
CA ASN A 199 -3.00 9.20 40.37
C ASN A 199 -4.11 10.08 39.80
N LEU A 200 -3.91 11.41 39.77
CA LEU A 200 -4.83 12.34 39.15
C LEU A 200 -4.98 12.11 37.66
N LEU A 201 -3.87 11.91 36.95
CA LEU A 201 -3.87 11.67 35.52
C LEU A 201 -4.58 10.37 35.14
N ILE A 202 -4.37 9.29 35.90
CA ILE A 202 -5.09 8.02 35.68
C ILE A 202 -6.60 8.23 35.78
N LYS A 203 -7.07 8.98 36.80
CA LYS A 203 -8.48 9.29 36.98
C LYS A 203 -9.03 10.12 35.83
N GLN A 204 -8.33 11.21 35.47
CA GLN A 204 -8.72 12.09 34.37
C GLN A 204 -8.77 11.36 33.02
N LEU A 205 -7.81 10.49 32.72
CA LEU A 205 -7.79 9.70 31.50
C LEU A 205 -8.99 8.73 31.42
N ALA A 206 -9.43 8.21 32.56
CA ALA A 206 -10.61 7.35 32.61
C ALA A 206 -11.92 8.13 32.43
N GLU A 207 -11.98 9.36 32.90
CA GLU A 207 -13.15 10.24 32.76
C GLU A 207 -13.26 10.90 31.38
N ASP A 208 -12.14 11.29 30.79
CA ASP A 208 -12.08 12.05 29.53
C ASP A 208 -12.19 11.16 28.27
N ILE A 209 -12.11 9.85 28.42
CA ILE A 209 -12.16 8.94 27.26
C ILE A 209 -13.55 8.98 26.58
N PRO A 210 -13.63 9.21 25.25
CA PRO A 210 -14.87 9.10 24.51
C PRO A 210 -15.44 7.66 24.54
N LYS A 211 -16.76 7.51 24.62
CA LYS A 211 -17.45 6.21 24.78
C LYS A 211 -17.07 5.15 23.72
N ASP A 212 -16.74 5.57 22.50
CA ASP A 212 -16.42 4.67 21.38
C ASP A 212 -14.91 4.49 21.15
N LEU A 213 -14.08 5.01 22.06
CA LEU A 213 -12.63 4.96 21.97
C LEU A 213 -12.05 4.04 23.04
N LYS A 214 -11.13 3.19 22.67
CA LYS A 214 -10.33 2.41 23.61
C LYS A 214 -9.03 3.14 23.95
N GLN A 215 -8.61 3.08 25.20
CA GLN A 215 -7.30 3.56 25.60
C GLN A 215 -6.46 2.46 26.25
N ARG A 216 -5.16 2.52 26.01
CA ARG A 216 -4.15 1.70 26.68
C ARG A 216 -2.93 2.57 26.96
N ILE A 217 -3.12 3.57 27.84
CA ILE A 217 -2.08 4.52 28.19
C ILE A 217 -1.49 4.11 29.54
N ASN A 218 -0.21 3.81 29.55
CA ASN A 218 0.54 3.50 30.76
C ASN A 218 1.11 4.79 31.38
N VAL A 219 0.66 5.14 32.57
CA VAL A 219 1.14 6.32 33.29
C VAL A 219 2.31 5.91 34.20
N LYS A 220 3.52 6.27 33.80
CA LYS A 220 4.75 6.01 34.57
C LYS A 220 4.99 7.08 35.64
N SER A 221 5.60 6.70 36.73
CA SER A 221 6.13 7.65 37.72
C SER A 221 7.42 8.28 37.20
N PRO A 222 7.80 9.49 37.68
CA PRO A 222 9.08 10.06 37.34
C PRO A 222 10.22 9.15 37.82
N ARG A 223 11.32 9.14 37.07
CA ARG A 223 12.52 8.42 37.54
C ARG A 223 13.02 9.07 38.81
N PRO A 224 13.38 8.31 39.87
CA PRO A 224 13.99 8.88 41.03
C PRO A 224 15.30 9.57 40.63
N LEU A 225 15.49 10.79 41.12
CA LEU A 225 16.78 11.48 40.98
C LEU A 225 17.82 10.67 41.74
N ILE A 226 18.77 10.08 41.06
CA ILE A 226 19.94 9.46 41.66
C ILE A 226 20.84 10.64 42.06
N THR A 227 20.74 11.09 43.30
CA THR A 227 21.71 12.05 43.85
C THR A 227 23.07 11.38 43.93
N PRO A 228 24.13 11.96 43.34
CA PRO A 228 25.46 11.41 43.46
C PRO A 228 25.85 11.34 44.95
N PHE A 229 26.33 10.18 45.39
CA PHE A 229 26.84 9.98 46.76
C PHE A 229 27.97 10.97 47.00
N SER A 230 27.76 11.93 47.91
CA SER A 230 28.85 12.75 48.41
C SER A 230 29.44 12.09 49.66
N PHE A 231 30.63 11.56 49.56
CA PHE A 231 31.39 11.05 50.71
C PHE A 231 32.16 12.21 51.36
N ARG A 232 31.78 12.60 52.55
CA ARG A 232 32.55 13.55 53.33
C ARG A 232 33.31 12.79 54.44
N ALA A 233 34.61 12.54 54.27
CA ALA A 233 35.46 11.99 55.31
C ALA A 233 35.88 13.14 56.22
N THR A 234 35.45 13.10 57.51
CA THR A 234 35.98 13.91 58.57
C THR A 234 37.07 13.19 59.32
N LYS A 235 38.32 13.70 59.27
CA LYS A 235 39.44 13.23 60.08
C LYS A 235 39.20 13.65 61.49
N GLY A 236 38.88 12.69 62.41
CA GLY A 236 38.87 12.95 63.86
C GLY A 236 40.29 13.19 64.35
N LYS A 237 40.42 14.20 65.25
CA LYS A 237 41.65 14.50 66.02
C LYS A 237 41.92 13.42 67.04
#